data_e70e78582d8235e22bb64dcdc6dc98c6
#
_entry.id   e70e78582d8235e22bb64dcdc6dc98c6
#
_cell.length_a   1.000
_cell.length_b   1.000
_cell.length_c   1.000
_cell.angle_alpha   90.00
_cell.angle_beta   90.00
_cell.angle_gamma   90.00
#
_symmetry.space_group_name_H-M   'P 1'
#
loop_
_entity.id
_entity.type
_entity.pdbx_description
1 polymer ?
#
loop_
_entity_poly.entity_id
_entity_poly.type
_entity_poly.pdbx_seq_one_letter_code
_entity_poly.pdbx_strand_id
1 'polypeptide(L)'
;MKKNNGSFGSIMLILGAVIGAGLASGQEIVVFFARYGFVSIIFAFLCFILFAYGLYELMKYGKFKQKLPDFSKKYKNNFIFDSCEGFIFLIFSATMIAGAESLLNEFVFKFDFKLWSLLILLFAVIVSSNGLKRIIKVNKILVPLIILSTVAISCLSFFFSPHSDFALSFDLSNLAFLGVSATLYATCNLMVANKITIELGGKIEEKQMKKIAIFSSVILFVIIALIIVALLVNDNSVLFASLPMIYLAFMINNTVGYAYSAIILFCIFTTLTSTLYSLSQCVNTKVKSKSFSMILSALAVFVLSLFGFDSIVRYSYPLIGALGIIMLFTIKNRTTCEECSCGQNSCQLK
;
A
#
# COMPACT_ATOMS: atom_id res chain seq x y z
N MET A 1 27.34 -14.37 0.79
CA MET A 1 26.08 -14.48 0.02
C MET A 1 24.78 -14.41 0.84
N LYS A 2 24.76 -14.48 2.17
CA LYS A 2 23.54 -14.34 3.01
C LYS A 2 22.98 -12.89 3.13
N LYS A 3 23.78 -11.85 2.84
CA LYS A 3 23.41 -10.42 3.04
C LYS A 3 22.46 -9.86 1.98
N ASN A 4 22.48 -10.35 0.73
CA ASN A 4 21.64 -9.84 -0.36
C ASN A 4 20.18 -10.36 -0.34
N ASN A 5 19.97 -11.59 0.18
CA ASN A 5 18.62 -12.16 0.28
C ASN A 5 17.71 -11.42 1.29
N GLY A 6 18.29 -10.67 2.22
CA GLY A 6 17.54 -9.84 3.17
C GLY A 6 16.93 -8.59 2.56
N SER A 7 17.68 -7.89 1.70
CA SER A 7 17.21 -6.63 1.08
C SER A 7 16.09 -6.88 0.07
N PHE A 8 16.21 -7.90 -0.79
CA PHE A 8 15.17 -8.27 -1.75
C PHE A 8 13.86 -8.64 -1.04
N GLY A 9 13.93 -9.47 0.01
CA GLY A 9 12.73 -9.83 0.77
C GLY A 9 12.06 -8.64 1.46
N SER A 10 12.85 -7.67 1.90
CA SER A 10 12.33 -6.43 2.52
C SER A 10 11.64 -5.53 1.48
N ILE A 11 12.21 -5.41 0.29
CA ILE A 11 11.59 -4.68 -0.84
C ILE A 11 10.25 -5.35 -1.21
N MET A 12 10.23 -6.66 -1.42
CA MET A 12 9.01 -7.40 -1.78
C MET A 12 7.95 -7.32 -0.67
N LEU A 13 8.37 -7.26 0.59
CA LEU A 13 7.43 -7.10 1.71
C LEU A 13 6.77 -5.71 1.70
N ILE A 14 7.53 -4.64 1.48
CA ILE A 14 7.01 -3.27 1.39
C ILE A 14 6.09 -3.15 0.17
N LEU A 15 6.54 -3.59 -1.00
CA LEU A 15 5.75 -3.55 -2.22
C LEU A 15 4.47 -4.38 -2.08
N GLY A 16 4.51 -5.57 -1.49
CA GLY A 16 3.33 -6.40 -1.26
C GLY A 16 2.35 -5.85 -0.22
N ALA A 17 2.78 -4.89 0.61
CA ALA A 17 1.85 -4.16 1.46
C ALA A 17 1.18 -2.99 0.70
N VAL A 18 1.92 -2.33 -0.19
CA VAL A 18 1.50 -1.13 -0.93
C VAL A 18 0.73 -1.49 -2.20
N ILE A 19 1.23 -2.45 -2.99
CA ILE A 19 0.57 -2.87 -4.22
C ILE A 19 -0.64 -3.74 -3.84
N GLY A 20 -1.77 -3.10 -3.64
CA GLY A 20 -3.05 -3.72 -3.29
C GLY A 20 -4.03 -3.71 -4.45
N ALA A 21 -5.30 -4.04 -4.15
CA ALA A 21 -6.38 -4.04 -5.12
C ALA A 21 -6.50 -2.72 -5.87
N GLY A 22 -6.44 -1.60 -5.16
CA GLY A 22 -6.65 -0.27 -5.72
C GLY A 22 -5.57 0.13 -6.73
N LEU A 23 -4.28 -0.13 -6.42
CA LEU A 23 -3.18 0.15 -7.33
C LEU A 23 -3.19 -0.82 -8.53
N ALA A 24 -3.27 -2.12 -8.27
CA ALA A 24 -3.19 -3.13 -9.33
C ALA A 24 -4.41 -3.11 -10.26
N SER A 25 -5.60 -2.73 -9.78
CA SER A 25 -6.78 -2.52 -10.61
C SER A 25 -6.78 -1.17 -11.35
N GLY A 26 -5.88 -0.25 -10.99
CA GLY A 26 -5.83 1.10 -11.52
C GLY A 26 -6.79 2.10 -10.86
N GLN A 27 -7.68 1.67 -9.97
CA GLN A 27 -8.69 2.54 -9.34
C GLN A 27 -8.08 3.70 -8.56
N GLU A 28 -7.05 3.44 -7.76
CA GLU A 28 -6.32 4.49 -7.05
C GLU A 28 -5.68 5.48 -8.02
N ILE A 29 -5.12 4.97 -9.13
CA ILE A 29 -4.46 5.81 -10.12
C ILE A 29 -5.46 6.73 -10.83
N VAL A 30 -6.67 6.26 -11.09
CA VAL A 30 -7.77 7.12 -11.60
C VAL A 30 -8.10 8.22 -10.59
N VAL A 31 -8.26 7.87 -9.32
CA VAL A 31 -8.67 8.83 -8.27
C VAL A 31 -7.61 9.91 -8.03
N PHE A 32 -6.33 9.54 -7.97
CA PHE A 32 -5.26 10.45 -7.56
C PHE A 32 -4.48 11.08 -8.71
N PHE A 33 -4.45 10.48 -9.91
CA PHE A 33 -3.58 10.90 -11.00
C PHE A 33 -4.30 11.02 -12.36
N ALA A 34 -4.88 9.96 -12.90
CA ALA A 34 -5.31 9.89 -14.29
C ALA A 34 -6.36 10.95 -14.67
N ARG A 35 -7.20 11.39 -13.74
CA ARG A 35 -8.16 12.49 -13.95
C ARG A 35 -7.51 13.82 -14.39
N TYR A 36 -6.24 14.00 -14.10
CA TYR A 36 -5.49 15.22 -14.39
C TYR A 36 -4.64 15.11 -15.65
N GLY A 37 -4.81 14.02 -16.43
CA GLY A 37 -4.10 13.81 -17.68
C GLY A 37 -2.61 13.51 -17.49
N PHE A 38 -1.80 13.66 -18.55
CA PHE A 38 -0.39 13.28 -18.59
C PHE A 38 0.52 14.09 -17.64
N VAL A 39 0.13 15.29 -17.26
CA VAL A 39 0.86 16.11 -16.26
C VAL A 39 1.00 15.35 -14.94
N SER A 40 0.08 14.45 -14.64
CA SER A 40 0.11 13.62 -13.43
C SER A 40 1.36 12.72 -13.31
N ILE A 41 2.04 12.40 -14.41
CA ILE A 41 3.30 11.64 -14.38
C ILE A 41 4.41 12.43 -13.66
N ILE A 42 4.47 13.75 -13.84
CA ILE A 42 5.43 14.62 -13.14
C ILE A 42 5.16 14.57 -11.63
N PHE A 43 3.89 14.56 -11.24
CA PHE A 43 3.51 14.48 -9.83
C PHE A 43 3.62 13.07 -9.26
N ALA A 44 3.54 12.03 -10.08
CA ALA A 44 3.93 10.67 -9.69
C ALA A 44 5.42 10.58 -9.34
N PHE A 45 6.29 11.39 -10.01
CA PHE A 45 7.70 11.50 -9.63
C PHE A 45 7.86 12.21 -8.27
N LEU A 46 7.07 13.24 -7.98
CA LEU A 46 7.03 13.86 -6.65
C LEU A 46 6.61 12.84 -5.59
N CYS A 47 5.58 12.04 -5.87
CA CYS A 47 5.14 10.94 -5.01
C CYS A 47 6.27 9.95 -4.73
N PHE A 48 7.08 9.59 -5.75
CA PHE A 48 8.26 8.75 -5.57
C PHE A 48 9.26 9.32 -4.56
N ILE A 49 9.58 10.60 -4.65
CA ILE A 49 10.53 11.27 -3.72
C ILE A 49 9.98 11.24 -2.28
N LEU A 50 8.71 11.62 -2.11
CA LEU A 50 8.06 11.63 -0.81
C LEU A 50 7.97 10.23 -0.19
N PHE A 51 7.67 9.23 -1.01
CA PHE A 51 7.58 7.84 -0.57
C PHE A 51 8.95 7.28 -0.16
N ALA A 52 10.02 7.55 -0.94
CA ALA A 52 11.38 7.14 -0.61
C ALA A 52 11.85 7.75 0.72
N TYR A 53 11.61 9.07 0.88
CA TYR A 53 11.93 9.78 2.11
C TYR A 53 11.16 9.22 3.30
N GLY A 54 9.85 9.07 3.18
CA GLY A 54 9.01 8.55 4.25
C GLY A 54 9.36 7.12 4.67
N LEU A 55 9.65 6.22 3.71
CA LEU A 55 10.13 4.87 4.03
C LEU A 55 11.44 4.89 4.83
N TYR A 56 12.37 5.76 4.45
CA TYR A 56 13.64 5.89 5.18
C TYR A 56 13.41 6.36 6.62
N GLU A 57 12.58 7.39 6.83
CA GLU A 57 12.27 7.92 8.16
C GLU A 57 11.52 6.87 9.03
N LEU A 58 10.59 6.13 8.46
CA LEU A 58 9.91 5.02 9.15
C LEU A 58 10.88 3.92 9.60
N MET A 59 11.81 3.52 8.73
CA MET A 59 12.84 2.53 9.08
C MET A 59 13.79 3.06 10.16
N LYS A 60 14.17 4.33 10.08
CA LYS A 60 15.01 5.01 11.08
C LYS A 60 14.33 5.06 12.45
N TYR A 61 13.05 5.42 12.49
CA TYR A 61 12.24 5.36 13.70
C TYR A 61 12.21 3.95 14.30
N GLY A 62 12.05 2.92 13.47
CA GLY A 62 12.08 1.52 13.89
C GLY A 62 13.41 1.11 14.54
N LYS A 63 14.53 1.61 13.98
CA LYS A 63 15.88 1.39 14.54
C LYS A 63 16.03 2.02 15.93
N PHE A 64 15.57 3.27 16.11
CA PHE A 64 15.58 3.92 17.41
C PHE A 64 14.71 3.20 18.44
N LYS A 65 13.49 2.84 18.05
CA LYS A 65 12.54 2.11 18.90
C LYS A 65 13.11 0.80 19.43
N GLN A 66 13.96 0.11 18.65
CA GLN A 66 14.56 -1.14 19.05
C GLN A 66 15.85 -0.98 19.85
N LYS A 67 16.69 0.02 19.52
CA LYS A 67 18.00 0.19 20.13
C LYS A 67 17.99 0.98 21.45
N LEU A 68 17.00 1.85 21.65
CA LEU A 68 16.92 2.73 22.81
C LEU A 68 15.69 2.36 23.67
N PRO A 69 15.87 1.62 24.78
CA PRO A 69 14.76 1.24 25.65
C PRO A 69 13.99 2.42 26.22
N ASP A 70 14.67 3.53 26.51
CA ASP A 70 14.05 4.74 27.04
C ASP A 70 13.19 5.46 25.99
N PHE A 71 13.61 5.50 24.73
CA PHE A 71 12.79 5.92 23.60
C PHE A 71 11.52 5.07 23.48
N SER A 72 11.69 3.77 23.54
CA SER A 72 10.56 2.84 23.50
C SER A 72 9.58 3.07 24.65
N LYS A 73 10.06 3.36 25.88
CA LYS A 73 9.21 3.65 27.04
C LYS A 73 8.50 4.99 26.92
N LYS A 74 9.23 6.06 26.53
CA LYS A 74 8.72 7.44 26.39
C LYS A 74 7.57 7.53 25.39
N TYR A 75 7.62 6.77 24.29
CA TYR A 75 6.62 6.80 23.21
C TYR A 75 5.71 5.56 23.15
N LYS A 76 5.72 4.71 24.19
CA LYS A 76 4.98 3.45 24.23
C LYS A 76 3.45 3.63 24.29
N ASN A 77 2.96 4.69 24.89
CA ASN A 77 1.53 4.88 25.24
C ASN A 77 0.92 6.12 24.56
N ASN A 78 1.10 6.32 23.27
CA ASN A 78 0.32 7.32 22.55
C ASN A 78 -0.99 6.70 22.06
N PHE A 79 -2.01 6.70 22.91
CA PHE A 79 -3.34 6.17 22.62
C PHE A 79 -3.92 6.71 21.30
N ILE A 80 -3.75 8.01 21.04
CA ILE A 80 -4.22 8.66 19.80
C ILE A 80 -3.50 8.08 18.59
N PHE A 81 -2.16 7.99 18.65
CA PHE A 81 -1.35 7.49 17.55
C PHE A 81 -1.67 6.02 17.23
N ASP A 82 -1.71 5.16 18.24
CA ASP A 82 -2.03 3.73 18.08
C ASP A 82 -3.48 3.51 17.59
N SER A 83 -4.41 4.39 17.97
CA SER A 83 -5.79 4.33 17.52
C SER A 83 -5.95 4.77 16.06
N CYS A 84 -5.27 5.86 15.65
CA CYS A 84 -5.22 6.29 14.25
C CYS A 84 -4.57 5.21 13.36
N GLU A 85 -3.47 4.61 13.80
CA GLU A 85 -2.79 3.52 13.10
C GLU A 85 -3.73 2.31 12.93
N GLY A 86 -4.41 1.91 13.99
CA GLY A 86 -5.41 0.82 13.94
C GLY A 86 -6.57 1.12 12.98
N PHE A 87 -7.08 2.34 12.99
CA PHE A 87 -8.14 2.78 12.09
C PHE A 87 -7.71 2.72 10.60
N ILE A 88 -6.49 3.17 10.30
CA ILE A 88 -5.92 3.10 8.96
C ILE A 88 -5.85 1.64 8.48
N PHE A 89 -5.29 0.73 9.28
CA PHE A 89 -5.20 -0.69 8.89
C PHE A 89 -6.56 -1.37 8.78
N LEU A 90 -7.53 -0.95 9.59
CA LEU A 90 -8.92 -1.43 9.50
C LEU A 90 -9.53 -1.08 8.15
N ILE A 91 -9.41 0.18 7.71
CA ILE A 91 -9.92 0.63 6.41
C ILE A 91 -9.24 -0.13 5.27
N PHE A 92 -7.90 -0.20 5.25
CA PHE A 92 -7.19 -0.91 4.19
C PHE A 92 -7.55 -2.39 4.11
N SER A 93 -7.64 -3.08 5.25
CA SER A 93 -8.04 -4.48 5.25
C SER A 93 -9.47 -4.67 4.74
N ALA A 94 -10.40 -3.77 5.11
CA ALA A 94 -11.77 -3.80 4.65
C ALA A 94 -11.87 -3.51 3.13
N THR A 95 -11.09 -2.57 2.62
CA THR A 95 -11.00 -2.27 1.18
C THR A 95 -10.53 -3.49 0.40
N MET A 96 -9.53 -4.22 0.90
CA MET A 96 -9.02 -5.43 0.24
C MET A 96 -10.11 -6.50 0.13
N ILE A 97 -10.88 -6.73 1.19
CA ILE A 97 -11.98 -7.71 1.17
C ILE A 97 -13.10 -7.26 0.23
N ALA A 98 -13.50 -5.99 0.31
CA ALA A 98 -14.53 -5.44 -0.57
C ALA A 98 -14.10 -5.49 -2.05
N GLY A 99 -12.82 -5.21 -2.35
CA GLY A 99 -12.26 -5.31 -3.69
C GLY A 99 -12.21 -6.74 -4.23
N ALA A 100 -11.87 -7.70 -3.38
CA ALA A 100 -11.91 -9.12 -3.75
C ALA A 100 -13.33 -9.58 -4.09
N GLU A 101 -14.30 -9.15 -3.31
CA GLU A 101 -15.71 -9.48 -3.54
C GLU A 101 -16.24 -8.84 -4.83
N SER A 102 -15.94 -7.55 -5.05
CA SER A 102 -16.31 -6.86 -6.29
C SER A 102 -15.74 -7.59 -7.51
N LEU A 103 -14.46 -7.95 -7.48
CA LEU A 103 -13.79 -8.67 -8.55
C LEU A 103 -14.43 -10.04 -8.83
N LEU A 104 -14.67 -10.83 -7.77
CA LEU A 104 -15.21 -12.19 -7.94
C LEU A 104 -16.66 -12.17 -8.40
N ASN A 105 -17.47 -11.25 -7.93
CA ASN A 105 -18.86 -11.10 -8.36
C ASN A 105 -18.99 -10.57 -9.78
N GLU A 106 -18.07 -9.71 -10.23
CA GLU A 106 -18.12 -9.12 -11.57
C GLU A 106 -17.58 -10.09 -12.63
N PHE A 107 -16.49 -10.82 -12.35
CA PHE A 107 -15.74 -11.56 -13.35
C PHE A 107 -15.75 -13.09 -13.18
N VAL A 108 -16.21 -13.64 -12.05
CA VAL A 108 -16.17 -15.11 -11.83
C VAL A 108 -17.57 -15.67 -11.61
N PHE A 109 -18.18 -15.43 -10.46
CA PHE A 109 -19.52 -15.91 -10.13
C PHE A 109 -20.24 -14.91 -9.23
N LYS A 110 -21.49 -14.57 -9.58
CA LYS A 110 -22.36 -13.77 -8.70
C LYS A 110 -22.92 -14.67 -7.60
N PHE A 111 -22.55 -14.39 -6.37
CA PHE A 111 -23.20 -14.96 -5.20
C PHE A 111 -23.91 -13.83 -4.43
N ASP A 112 -25.17 -14.07 -4.05
CA ASP A 112 -25.97 -13.13 -3.26
C ASP A 112 -25.47 -12.99 -1.83
N PHE A 113 -24.62 -13.89 -1.38
CA PHE A 113 -24.04 -13.90 -0.04
C PHE A 113 -22.56 -13.51 -0.07
N LYS A 114 -22.09 -12.79 0.96
CA LYS A 114 -20.69 -12.38 1.14
C LYS A 114 -19.71 -13.55 1.36
N LEU A 115 -19.94 -14.67 0.67
CA LEU A 115 -19.18 -15.91 0.83
C LEU A 115 -17.72 -15.74 0.46
N TRP A 116 -17.46 -15.01 -0.63
CA TRP A 116 -16.10 -14.75 -1.10
C TRP A 116 -15.29 -13.95 -0.08
N SER A 117 -15.91 -12.93 0.52
CA SER A 117 -15.31 -12.13 1.59
C SER A 117 -14.90 -12.98 2.78
N LEU A 118 -15.76 -13.91 3.22
CA LEU A 118 -15.48 -14.81 4.33
C LEU A 118 -14.34 -15.78 4.04
N LEU A 119 -14.31 -16.40 2.85
CA LEU A 119 -13.27 -17.35 2.48
C LEU A 119 -11.90 -16.68 2.41
N ILE A 120 -11.80 -15.52 1.75
CA ILE A 120 -10.54 -14.79 1.62
C ILE A 120 -10.04 -14.32 2.98
N LEU A 121 -10.96 -13.83 3.84
CA LEU A 121 -10.62 -13.42 5.20
C LEU A 121 -10.10 -14.58 6.04
N LEU A 122 -10.73 -15.76 5.95
CA LEU A 122 -10.28 -16.95 6.67
C LEU A 122 -8.84 -17.34 6.28
N PHE A 123 -8.53 -17.38 4.98
CA PHE A 123 -7.17 -17.66 4.50
C PHE A 123 -6.18 -16.57 4.96
N ALA A 124 -6.57 -15.31 4.92
CA ALA A 124 -5.74 -14.21 5.38
C ALA A 124 -5.42 -14.31 6.88
N VAL A 125 -6.41 -14.67 7.72
CA VAL A 125 -6.22 -14.91 9.15
C VAL A 125 -5.20 -16.03 9.39
N ILE A 126 -5.31 -17.16 8.67
CA ILE A 126 -4.38 -18.30 8.82
C ILE A 126 -2.93 -17.88 8.47
N VAL A 127 -2.74 -17.09 7.43
CA VAL A 127 -1.39 -16.63 7.03
C VAL A 127 -0.87 -15.58 8.01
N SER A 128 -1.68 -14.60 8.39
CA SER A 128 -1.30 -13.49 9.26
C SER A 128 -0.98 -13.94 10.69
N SER A 129 -1.69 -14.96 11.21
CA SER A 129 -1.46 -15.50 12.56
C SER A 129 -0.05 -16.09 12.77
N ASN A 130 0.60 -16.54 11.70
CA ASN A 130 1.95 -17.10 11.72
C ASN A 130 3.08 -16.04 11.70
N GLY A 131 2.72 -14.76 11.67
CA GLY A 131 3.61 -13.62 11.81
C GLY A 131 4.39 -13.23 10.55
N LEU A 132 5.21 -12.18 10.69
CA LEU A 132 5.88 -11.48 9.60
C LEU A 132 6.74 -12.38 8.69
N LYS A 133 7.38 -13.42 9.25
CA LYS A 133 8.26 -14.32 8.46
C LYS A 133 7.49 -15.05 7.34
N ARG A 134 6.23 -15.44 7.60
CA ARG A 134 5.40 -16.12 6.62
C ARG A 134 4.90 -15.15 5.55
N ILE A 135 4.53 -13.94 5.94
CA ILE A 135 4.14 -12.86 5.02
C ILE A 135 5.29 -12.55 4.05
N ILE A 136 6.53 -12.39 4.55
CA ILE A 136 7.72 -12.17 3.71
C ILE A 136 7.88 -13.31 2.69
N LYS A 137 7.70 -14.56 3.10
CA LYS A 137 7.87 -15.73 2.21
C LYS A 137 6.82 -15.71 1.07
N VAL A 138 5.58 -15.40 1.38
CA VAL A 138 4.49 -15.30 0.42
C VAL A 138 4.76 -14.14 -0.56
N ASN A 139 5.08 -12.96 -0.05
CA ASN A 139 5.31 -11.78 -0.87
C ASN A 139 6.53 -11.92 -1.81
N LYS A 140 7.56 -12.66 -1.44
CA LYS A 140 8.71 -12.93 -2.31
C LYS A 140 8.34 -13.64 -3.62
N ILE A 141 7.27 -14.43 -3.59
CA ILE A 141 6.80 -15.21 -4.76
C ILE A 141 5.74 -14.42 -5.53
N LEU A 142 4.74 -13.90 -4.81
CA LEU A 142 3.57 -13.27 -5.43
C LEU A 142 3.86 -11.87 -5.98
N VAL A 143 4.62 -11.04 -5.25
CA VAL A 143 4.83 -9.64 -5.65
C VAL A 143 5.57 -9.49 -7.00
N PRO A 144 6.63 -10.24 -7.32
CA PRO A 144 7.21 -10.20 -8.66
C PRO A 144 6.23 -10.57 -9.77
N LEU A 145 5.37 -11.57 -9.53
CA LEU A 145 4.34 -11.97 -10.49
C LEU A 145 3.33 -10.83 -10.74
N ILE A 146 2.88 -10.17 -9.67
CA ILE A 146 1.96 -9.03 -9.75
C ILE A 146 2.60 -7.87 -10.54
N ILE A 147 3.84 -7.52 -10.23
CA ILE A 147 4.55 -6.45 -10.92
C ILE A 147 4.68 -6.76 -12.42
N LEU A 148 5.15 -7.96 -12.75
CA LEU A 148 5.34 -8.36 -14.15
C LEU A 148 4.03 -8.37 -14.92
N SER A 149 2.94 -8.87 -14.34
CA SER A 149 1.64 -8.89 -15.00
C SER A 149 1.06 -7.49 -15.20
N THR A 150 1.17 -6.61 -14.21
CA THR A 150 0.71 -5.21 -14.34
C THR A 150 1.49 -4.48 -15.44
N VAL A 151 2.82 -4.63 -15.48
CA VAL A 151 3.65 -4.09 -16.55
C VAL A 151 3.26 -4.68 -17.91
N ALA A 152 3.06 -6.00 -18.00
CA ALA A 152 2.67 -6.66 -19.23
C ALA A 152 1.31 -6.14 -19.76
N ILE A 153 0.28 -6.04 -18.91
CA ILE A 153 -1.04 -5.49 -19.31
C ILE A 153 -0.91 -4.03 -19.75
N SER A 154 -0.16 -3.21 -19.00
CA SER A 154 0.06 -1.81 -19.39
C SER A 154 0.73 -1.69 -20.76
N CYS A 155 1.73 -2.53 -21.06
CA CYS A 155 2.39 -2.53 -22.37
C CYS A 155 1.50 -3.12 -23.48
N LEU A 156 0.80 -4.23 -23.22
CA LEU A 156 -0.05 -4.87 -24.22
C LEU A 156 -1.25 -4.01 -24.61
N SER A 157 -1.79 -3.22 -23.67
CA SER A 157 -2.91 -2.32 -23.96
C SER A 157 -2.59 -1.30 -25.05
N PHE A 158 -1.30 -0.92 -25.23
CA PHE A 158 -0.88 -0.05 -26.33
C PHE A 158 -1.05 -0.67 -27.72
N PHE A 159 -1.00 -1.99 -27.83
CA PHE A 159 -1.02 -2.67 -29.13
C PHE A 159 -2.39 -3.25 -29.48
N PHE A 160 -3.21 -3.57 -28.49
CA PHE A 160 -4.41 -4.38 -28.66
C PHE A 160 -5.71 -3.69 -28.27
N SER A 161 -5.64 -2.51 -27.64
CA SER A 161 -6.86 -1.78 -27.27
C SER A 161 -7.13 -0.61 -28.21
N PRO A 162 -8.40 -0.23 -28.42
CA PRO A 162 -8.74 0.97 -29.19
C PRO A 162 -8.18 2.21 -28.50
N HIS A 163 -7.48 3.04 -29.27
CA HIS A 163 -6.93 4.28 -28.78
C HIS A 163 -7.95 5.41 -28.85
N SER A 164 -8.02 6.25 -27.83
CA SER A 164 -8.69 7.53 -27.92
C SER A 164 -7.84 8.51 -28.75
N ASP A 165 -8.49 9.46 -29.43
CA ASP A 165 -7.77 10.58 -30.03
C ASP A 165 -6.95 11.30 -28.95
N PHE A 166 -5.63 11.20 -29.09
CA PHE A 166 -4.66 11.57 -28.08
C PHE A 166 -4.57 13.09 -27.95
N ALA A 167 -5.46 13.70 -27.21
CA ALA A 167 -5.35 15.11 -26.83
C ALA A 167 -4.44 15.21 -25.60
N LEU A 168 -3.18 15.60 -25.82
CA LEU A 168 -2.28 16.07 -24.75
C LEU A 168 -2.84 17.38 -24.17
N SER A 169 -3.91 17.30 -23.41
CA SER A 169 -4.43 18.45 -22.68
C SER A 169 -3.59 18.65 -21.43
N PHE A 170 -2.66 19.60 -21.50
CA PHE A 170 -1.95 20.09 -20.32
C PHE A 170 -2.81 21.16 -19.64
N ASP A 171 -3.75 20.75 -18.81
CA ASP A 171 -4.50 21.67 -17.99
C ASP A 171 -3.69 22.05 -16.74
N LEU A 172 -3.08 23.25 -16.79
CA LEU A 172 -2.27 23.80 -15.71
C LEU A 172 -3.12 24.36 -14.55
N SER A 173 -4.43 24.51 -14.74
CA SER A 173 -5.33 25.08 -13.72
C SER A 173 -5.41 24.22 -12.45
N ASN A 174 -5.14 22.93 -12.57
CA ASN A 174 -5.27 21.94 -11.49
C ASN A 174 -3.95 21.54 -10.82
N LEU A 175 -2.82 22.22 -11.11
CA LEU A 175 -1.48 21.83 -10.58
C LEU A 175 -1.43 21.76 -9.05
N ALA A 176 -2.05 22.72 -8.36
CA ALA A 176 -2.06 22.72 -6.88
C ALA A 176 -2.83 21.51 -6.33
N PHE A 177 -3.99 21.20 -6.90
CA PHE A 177 -4.78 20.02 -6.52
C PHE A 177 -4.04 18.73 -6.81
N LEU A 178 -3.31 18.64 -7.91
CA LEU A 178 -2.52 17.49 -8.28
C LEU A 178 -1.33 17.29 -7.34
N GLY A 179 -0.67 18.37 -6.91
CA GLY A 179 0.38 18.33 -5.89
C GLY A 179 -0.13 17.81 -4.54
N VAL A 180 -1.31 18.27 -4.11
CA VAL A 180 -1.97 17.77 -2.91
C VAL A 180 -2.34 16.29 -3.09
N SER A 181 -2.93 15.92 -4.22
CA SER A 181 -3.31 14.54 -4.54
C SER A 181 -2.12 13.57 -4.49
N ALA A 182 -0.99 13.94 -5.12
CA ALA A 182 0.25 13.15 -5.10
C ALA A 182 0.81 12.99 -3.67
N THR A 183 0.75 14.05 -2.87
CA THR A 183 1.20 14.02 -1.47
C THR A 183 0.30 13.11 -0.63
N LEU A 184 -1.01 13.23 -0.77
CA LEU A 184 -1.98 12.37 -0.08
C LEU A 184 -1.80 10.91 -0.48
N TYR A 185 -1.55 10.63 -1.76
CA TYR A 185 -1.30 9.28 -2.24
C TYR A 185 0.00 8.70 -1.67
N ALA A 186 1.10 9.47 -1.66
CA ALA A 186 2.37 9.03 -1.08
C ALA A 186 2.22 8.70 0.41
N THR A 187 1.58 9.59 1.17
CA THR A 187 1.41 9.40 2.62
C THR A 187 0.41 8.29 2.94
N CYS A 188 -0.65 8.12 2.15
CA CYS A 188 -1.57 7.00 2.25
C CYS A 188 -0.83 5.66 2.13
N ASN A 189 -0.01 5.50 1.08
CA ASN A 189 0.78 4.29 0.86
C ASN A 189 1.87 4.06 1.91
N LEU A 190 2.48 5.12 2.45
CA LEU A 190 3.39 5.02 3.59
C LEU A 190 2.69 4.48 4.84
N MET A 191 1.43 4.86 5.07
CA MET A 191 0.67 4.39 6.21
C MET A 191 0.28 2.91 6.09
N VAL A 192 -0.01 2.42 4.89
CA VAL A 192 -0.22 0.97 4.65
C VAL A 192 1.01 0.16 5.04
N ALA A 193 2.19 0.63 4.66
CA ALA A 193 3.46 -0.04 4.92
C ALA A 193 4.07 0.29 6.31
N ASN A 194 3.48 1.22 7.08
CA ASN A 194 4.07 1.82 8.28
C ASN A 194 4.60 0.78 9.27
N LYS A 195 3.73 -0.06 9.82
CA LYS A 195 4.08 -1.05 10.87
C LYS A 195 5.18 -2.01 10.43
N ILE A 196 5.04 -2.51 9.22
CA ILE A 196 5.99 -3.44 8.60
C ILE A 196 7.33 -2.76 8.37
N THR A 197 7.35 -1.53 7.89
CA THR A 197 8.56 -0.75 7.63
C THR A 197 9.30 -0.40 8.93
N ILE A 198 8.56 -0.02 9.98
CA ILE A 198 9.14 0.21 11.31
C ILE A 198 9.75 -1.07 11.87
N GLU A 199 9.07 -2.21 11.77
CA GLU A 199 9.59 -3.49 12.25
C GLU A 199 10.84 -3.96 11.47
N LEU A 200 10.89 -3.71 10.16
CA LEU A 200 12.07 -3.95 9.33
C LEU A 200 13.24 -3.07 9.74
N GLY A 201 13.01 -1.77 9.99
CA GLY A 201 14.04 -0.81 10.36
C GLY A 201 14.83 -1.23 11.59
N GLY A 202 14.16 -1.88 12.56
CA GLY A 202 14.85 -2.46 13.72
C GLY A 202 15.85 -3.58 13.39
N LYS A 203 15.68 -4.28 12.26
CA LYS A 203 16.43 -5.49 11.90
C LYS A 203 17.51 -5.29 10.85
N ILE A 204 17.63 -4.10 10.25
CA ILE A 204 18.51 -3.81 9.12
C ILE A 204 19.48 -2.66 9.41
N GLU A 205 20.62 -2.65 8.70
CA GLU A 205 21.62 -1.59 8.76
C GLU A 205 21.17 -0.35 7.99
N GLU A 206 21.59 0.85 8.40
CA GLU A 206 21.18 2.12 7.80
C GLU A 206 21.52 2.24 6.31
N LYS A 207 22.68 1.72 5.89
CA LYS A 207 23.09 1.67 4.49
C LYS A 207 22.11 0.84 3.63
N GLN A 208 21.53 -0.20 4.21
CA GLN A 208 20.51 -1.03 3.56
C GLN A 208 19.14 -0.33 3.53
N MET A 209 18.79 0.47 4.57
CA MET A 209 17.53 1.22 4.60
C MET A 209 17.40 2.16 3.41
N LYS A 210 18.44 2.95 3.10
CA LYS A 210 18.47 3.85 1.94
C LYS A 210 18.25 3.09 0.64
N LYS A 211 18.94 1.96 0.45
CA LYS A 211 18.77 1.10 -0.74
C LYS A 211 17.35 0.58 -0.86
N ILE A 212 16.79 0.02 0.21
CA ILE A 212 15.42 -0.52 0.22
C ILE A 212 14.41 0.58 -0.08
N ALA A 213 14.52 1.76 0.55
CA ALA A 213 13.63 2.87 0.32
C ALA A 213 13.65 3.31 -1.15
N ILE A 214 14.84 3.54 -1.74
CA ILE A 214 14.98 3.98 -3.13
C ILE A 214 14.44 2.92 -4.10
N PHE A 215 14.88 1.66 -3.98
CA PHE A 215 14.45 0.62 -4.91
C PHE A 215 12.95 0.32 -4.85
N SER A 216 12.35 0.30 -3.65
CA SER A 216 10.89 0.14 -3.50
C SER A 216 10.14 1.29 -4.16
N SER A 217 10.62 2.52 -3.99
CA SER A 217 9.98 3.72 -4.55
C SER A 217 10.15 3.81 -6.08
N VAL A 218 11.31 3.44 -6.63
CA VAL A 218 11.54 3.37 -8.09
C VAL A 218 10.58 2.37 -8.73
N ILE A 219 10.45 1.17 -8.17
CA ILE A 219 9.55 0.15 -8.71
C ILE A 219 8.12 0.67 -8.67
N LEU A 220 7.69 1.28 -7.55
CA LEU A 220 6.36 1.83 -7.42
C LEU A 220 6.10 2.95 -8.44
N PHE A 221 7.05 3.87 -8.63
CA PHE A 221 6.96 4.94 -9.63
C PHE A 221 6.78 4.41 -11.05
N VAL A 222 7.59 3.42 -11.43
CA VAL A 222 7.51 2.81 -12.78
C VAL A 222 6.13 2.19 -13.00
N ILE A 223 5.60 1.47 -12.01
CA ILE A 223 4.26 0.88 -12.10
C ILE A 223 3.19 1.96 -12.24
N ILE A 224 3.23 2.99 -11.40
CA ILE A 224 2.27 4.11 -11.44
C ILE A 224 2.31 4.80 -12.80
N ALA A 225 3.50 5.13 -13.30
CA ALA A 225 3.66 5.81 -14.59
C ALA A 225 3.11 4.96 -15.75
N LEU A 226 3.40 3.66 -15.76
CA LEU A 226 2.87 2.75 -16.78
C LEU A 226 1.35 2.62 -16.73
N ILE A 227 0.77 2.55 -15.54
CA ILE A 227 -0.70 2.52 -15.39
C ILE A 227 -1.31 3.83 -15.85
N ILE A 228 -0.77 5.00 -15.47
CA ILE A 228 -1.26 6.31 -15.94
C ILE A 228 -1.28 6.35 -17.46
N VAL A 229 -0.18 5.98 -18.10
CA VAL A 229 -0.09 5.98 -19.56
C VAL A 229 -1.09 5.01 -20.18
N ALA A 230 -1.18 3.78 -19.66
CA ALA A 230 -2.12 2.77 -20.15
C ALA A 230 -3.59 3.25 -20.04
N LEU A 231 -3.96 3.91 -18.95
CA LEU A 231 -5.32 4.43 -18.75
C LEU A 231 -5.65 5.62 -19.64
N LEU A 232 -4.67 6.49 -19.93
CA LEU A 232 -4.89 7.73 -20.68
C LEU A 232 -4.83 7.56 -22.19
N VAL A 233 -4.13 6.54 -22.69
CA VAL A 233 -4.01 6.26 -24.13
C VAL A 233 -5.22 5.49 -24.66
N ASN A 234 -5.90 4.74 -23.79
CA ASN A 234 -7.05 3.94 -24.17
C ASN A 234 -8.37 4.72 -24.05
N ASP A 235 -9.48 4.10 -24.44
CA ASP A 235 -10.80 4.71 -24.43
C ASP A 235 -11.15 5.29 -23.05
N ASN A 236 -11.80 6.46 -23.04
CA ASN A 236 -12.23 7.14 -21.81
C ASN A 236 -13.18 6.29 -20.96
N SER A 237 -13.90 5.31 -21.54
CA SER A 237 -14.73 4.36 -20.78
C SER A 237 -13.96 3.61 -19.72
N VAL A 238 -12.66 3.38 -19.92
CA VAL A 238 -11.76 2.72 -18.98
C VAL A 238 -11.66 3.47 -17.65
N LEU A 239 -11.67 4.82 -17.70
CA LEU A 239 -11.56 5.68 -16.51
C LEU A 239 -12.81 5.62 -15.62
N PHE A 240 -13.95 5.17 -16.15
CA PHE A 240 -15.21 5.03 -15.42
C PHE A 240 -15.45 3.62 -14.89
N ALA A 241 -14.61 2.64 -15.28
CA ALA A 241 -14.71 1.28 -14.79
C ALA A 241 -14.31 1.19 -13.31
N SER A 242 -14.97 0.34 -12.53
CA SER A 242 -14.62 0.09 -11.13
C SER A 242 -13.22 -0.53 -10.97
N LEU A 243 -12.79 -1.32 -11.98
CA LEU A 243 -11.49 -1.99 -12.02
C LEU A 243 -10.79 -1.75 -13.37
N PRO A 244 -10.27 -0.54 -13.63
CA PRO A 244 -9.83 -0.08 -14.95
C PRO A 244 -8.82 -1.00 -15.65
N MET A 245 -7.80 -1.48 -14.94
CA MET A 245 -6.77 -2.35 -15.52
C MET A 245 -7.29 -3.76 -15.86
N ILE A 246 -8.30 -4.24 -15.13
CA ILE A 246 -8.96 -5.51 -15.47
C ILE A 246 -9.81 -5.31 -16.74
N TYR A 247 -10.52 -4.18 -16.82
CA TYR A 247 -11.28 -3.82 -18.01
C TYR A 247 -10.38 -3.78 -19.25
N LEU A 248 -9.20 -3.13 -19.17
CA LEU A 248 -8.19 -3.16 -20.22
C LEU A 248 -7.73 -4.58 -20.57
N ALA A 249 -7.51 -5.44 -19.58
CA ALA A 249 -7.10 -6.81 -19.81
C ALA A 249 -8.17 -7.60 -20.59
N PHE A 250 -9.47 -7.38 -20.32
CA PHE A 250 -10.58 -7.97 -21.07
C PHE A 250 -10.70 -7.39 -22.49
N MET A 251 -10.39 -6.10 -22.69
CA MET A 251 -10.36 -5.51 -24.04
C MET A 251 -9.27 -6.15 -24.92
N ILE A 252 -8.17 -6.62 -24.34
CA ILE A 252 -7.13 -7.35 -25.08
C ILE A 252 -7.65 -8.75 -25.48
N ASN A 253 -8.08 -9.55 -24.51
CA ASN A 253 -8.65 -10.89 -24.71
C ASN A 253 -9.27 -11.40 -23.40
N ASN A 254 -10.37 -12.16 -23.49
CA ASN A 254 -11.04 -12.75 -22.34
C ASN A 254 -10.11 -13.62 -21.48
N THR A 255 -9.23 -14.43 -22.09
CA THR A 255 -8.27 -15.27 -21.37
C THR A 255 -7.29 -14.42 -20.56
N VAL A 256 -6.81 -13.31 -21.14
CA VAL A 256 -5.92 -12.36 -20.47
C VAL A 256 -6.65 -11.68 -19.30
N GLY A 257 -7.91 -11.28 -19.50
CA GLY A 257 -8.76 -10.70 -18.47
C GLY A 257 -8.92 -11.63 -17.25
N TYR A 258 -9.28 -12.88 -17.45
CA TYR A 258 -9.42 -13.87 -16.38
C TYR A 258 -8.06 -14.16 -15.68
N ALA A 259 -6.97 -14.29 -16.44
CA ALA A 259 -5.66 -14.52 -15.88
C ALA A 259 -5.21 -13.33 -15.01
N TYR A 260 -5.43 -12.10 -15.48
CA TYR A 260 -5.10 -10.90 -14.72
C TYR A 260 -5.97 -10.73 -13.47
N SER A 261 -7.26 -11.03 -13.56
CA SER A 261 -8.18 -11.03 -12.41
C SER A 261 -7.72 -11.98 -11.31
N ALA A 262 -7.25 -13.18 -11.66
CA ALA A 262 -6.67 -14.12 -10.72
C ALA A 262 -5.39 -13.56 -10.04
N ILE A 263 -4.54 -12.86 -10.80
CA ILE A 263 -3.33 -12.21 -10.26
C ILE A 263 -3.69 -11.08 -9.30
N ILE A 264 -4.71 -10.28 -9.61
CA ILE A 264 -5.20 -9.23 -8.70
C ILE A 264 -5.75 -9.83 -7.40
N LEU A 265 -6.38 -10.99 -7.41
CA LEU A 265 -6.75 -11.68 -6.17
C LEU A 265 -5.53 -12.01 -5.30
N PHE A 266 -4.41 -12.42 -5.89
CA PHE A 266 -3.16 -12.61 -5.15
C PHE A 266 -2.61 -11.28 -4.59
N CYS A 267 -2.76 -10.19 -5.35
CA CYS A 267 -2.40 -8.84 -4.92
C CYS A 267 -3.19 -8.41 -3.68
N ILE A 268 -4.51 -8.56 -3.76
CA ILE A 268 -5.43 -8.32 -2.64
C ILE A 268 -5.00 -9.13 -1.40
N PHE A 269 -4.70 -10.40 -1.60
CA PHE A 269 -4.33 -11.31 -0.54
C PHE A 269 -3.01 -10.90 0.15
N THR A 270 -1.99 -10.46 -0.61
CA THR A 270 -0.71 -10.02 -0.04
C THR A 270 -0.87 -8.77 0.80
N THR A 271 -1.64 -7.80 0.34
CA THR A 271 -1.92 -6.58 1.09
C THR A 271 -2.82 -6.85 2.30
N LEU A 272 -3.88 -7.62 2.14
CA LEU A 272 -4.77 -8.01 3.23
C LEU A 272 -4.02 -8.70 4.37
N THR A 273 -3.14 -9.67 4.06
CA THR A 273 -2.36 -10.36 5.09
C THR A 273 -1.42 -9.42 5.85
N SER A 274 -0.83 -8.45 5.16
CA SER A 274 0.07 -7.46 5.73
C SER A 274 -0.67 -6.45 6.63
N THR A 275 -1.80 -5.94 6.16
CA THR A 275 -2.62 -4.95 6.90
C THR A 275 -3.38 -5.58 8.06
N LEU A 276 -3.93 -6.79 7.89
CA LEU A 276 -4.60 -7.53 8.96
C LEU A 276 -3.62 -7.92 10.08
N TYR A 277 -2.39 -8.34 9.72
CA TYR A 277 -1.33 -8.55 10.70
C TYR A 277 -1.05 -7.27 11.49
N SER A 278 -0.89 -6.15 10.79
CA SER A 278 -0.61 -4.85 11.41
C SER A 278 -1.74 -4.39 12.32
N LEU A 279 -3.01 -4.55 11.90
CA LEU A 279 -4.20 -4.27 12.70
C LEU A 279 -4.23 -5.13 13.96
N SER A 280 -4.01 -6.44 13.82
CA SER A 280 -4.01 -7.35 14.96
C SER A 280 -2.94 -7.01 16.00
N GLN A 281 -1.79 -6.48 15.56
CA GLN A 281 -0.75 -5.97 16.48
C GLN A 281 -1.21 -4.73 17.23
N CYS A 282 -1.92 -3.80 16.57
CA CYS A 282 -2.50 -2.63 17.23
C CYS A 282 -3.54 -3.04 18.29
N VAL A 283 -4.43 -3.97 17.96
CA VAL A 283 -5.44 -4.49 18.88
C VAL A 283 -4.81 -5.25 20.05
N ASN A 284 -3.76 -6.03 19.79
CA ASN A 284 -3.07 -6.83 20.80
C ASN A 284 -2.39 -5.99 21.89
N THR A 285 -2.04 -4.75 21.63
CA THR A 285 -1.52 -3.82 22.67
C THR A 285 -2.54 -3.59 23.78
N LYS A 286 -3.83 -3.65 23.48
CA LYS A 286 -4.95 -3.44 24.42
C LYS A 286 -5.48 -4.77 25.01
N VAL A 287 -5.66 -5.77 24.18
CA VAL A 287 -6.34 -7.04 24.53
C VAL A 287 -5.39 -8.08 25.14
N LYS A 288 -4.07 -7.97 24.86
CA LYS A 288 -3.02 -8.87 25.37
C LYS A 288 -3.19 -10.36 25.02
N SER A 289 -4.04 -10.70 24.06
CA SER A 289 -4.26 -12.05 23.53
C SER A 289 -4.17 -12.05 22.01
N LYS A 290 -3.14 -12.69 21.44
CA LYS A 290 -2.88 -12.70 19.99
C LYS A 290 -4.04 -13.29 19.19
N SER A 291 -4.57 -14.43 19.62
CA SER A 291 -5.65 -15.09 18.90
C SER A 291 -6.96 -14.28 18.96
N PHE A 292 -7.30 -13.74 20.14
CA PHE A 292 -8.48 -12.92 20.29
C PHE A 292 -8.37 -11.59 19.53
N SER A 293 -7.19 -10.96 19.53
CA SER A 293 -6.92 -9.74 18.74
C SER A 293 -7.08 -9.98 17.24
N MET A 294 -6.65 -11.14 16.75
CA MET A 294 -6.80 -11.50 15.33
C MET A 294 -8.27 -11.70 14.96
N ILE A 295 -9.03 -12.42 15.78
CA ILE A 295 -10.47 -12.66 15.56
C ILE A 295 -11.24 -11.35 15.59
N LEU A 296 -11.00 -10.50 16.59
CA LEU A 296 -11.66 -9.20 16.71
C LEU A 296 -11.34 -8.29 15.52
N SER A 297 -10.07 -8.28 15.07
CA SER A 297 -9.66 -7.53 13.88
C SER A 297 -10.36 -8.05 12.63
N ALA A 298 -10.45 -9.36 12.44
CA ALA A 298 -11.11 -9.97 11.31
C ALA A 298 -12.61 -9.65 11.26
N LEU A 299 -13.30 -9.71 12.40
CA LEU A 299 -14.73 -9.35 12.49
C LEU A 299 -14.96 -7.87 12.15
N ALA A 300 -14.16 -6.96 12.69
CA ALA A 300 -14.26 -5.54 12.41
C ALA A 300 -14.02 -5.23 10.91
N VAL A 301 -13.03 -5.88 10.30
CA VAL A 301 -12.72 -5.76 8.88
C VAL A 301 -13.88 -6.27 8.01
N PHE A 302 -14.47 -7.39 8.36
CA PHE A 302 -15.64 -7.93 7.66
C PHE A 302 -16.83 -6.97 7.68
N VAL A 303 -17.19 -6.44 8.85
CA VAL A 303 -18.29 -5.48 8.99
C VAL A 303 -18.04 -4.22 8.14
N LEU A 304 -16.83 -3.67 8.17
CA LEU A 304 -16.50 -2.47 7.39
C LEU A 304 -16.49 -2.75 5.88
N SER A 305 -16.13 -3.95 5.45
CA SER A 305 -16.13 -4.32 4.02
C SER A 305 -17.53 -4.29 3.38
N LEU A 306 -18.61 -4.32 4.18
CA LEU A 306 -19.99 -4.25 3.69
C LEU A 306 -20.33 -2.92 3.00
N PHE A 307 -19.57 -1.84 3.26
CA PHE A 307 -19.77 -0.54 2.61
C PHE A 307 -19.37 -0.50 1.12
N GLY A 308 -18.71 -1.53 0.62
CA GLY A 308 -18.31 -1.66 -0.77
C GLY A 308 -16.99 -0.97 -1.12
N PHE A 309 -16.37 -1.44 -2.22
CA PHE A 309 -15.00 -1.06 -2.62
C PHE A 309 -14.90 0.41 -3.01
N ASP A 310 -15.71 0.86 -3.98
CA ASP A 310 -15.63 2.21 -4.54
C ASP A 310 -15.86 3.30 -3.48
N SER A 311 -16.83 3.08 -2.59
CA SER A 311 -17.14 4.03 -1.52
C SER A 311 -15.98 4.17 -0.54
N ILE A 312 -15.35 3.05 -0.15
CA ILE A 312 -14.23 3.07 0.78
C ILE A 312 -13.02 3.77 0.14
N VAL A 313 -12.67 3.44 -1.12
CA VAL A 313 -11.51 4.04 -1.80
C VAL A 313 -11.72 5.54 -1.98
N ARG A 314 -12.88 5.95 -2.49
CA ARG A 314 -13.15 7.36 -2.83
C ARG A 314 -13.08 8.30 -1.62
N TYR A 315 -13.63 7.89 -0.49
CA TYR A 315 -13.76 8.77 0.68
C TYR A 315 -12.67 8.56 1.73
N SER A 316 -12.26 7.31 1.95
CA SER A 316 -11.35 7.00 3.05
C SER A 316 -9.87 7.17 2.70
N TYR A 317 -9.45 6.96 1.46
CA TYR A 317 -8.03 7.07 1.08
C TYR A 317 -7.47 8.50 1.18
N PRO A 318 -8.17 9.55 0.71
CA PRO A 318 -7.72 10.92 0.93
C PRO A 318 -7.62 11.29 2.42
N LEU A 319 -8.59 10.81 3.23
CA LEU A 319 -8.58 11.01 4.69
C LEU A 319 -7.35 10.33 5.34
N ILE A 320 -7.07 9.10 4.95
CA ILE A 320 -5.88 8.37 5.42
C ILE A 320 -4.59 9.10 5.02
N GLY A 321 -4.54 9.61 3.79
CA GLY A 321 -3.41 10.42 3.34
C GLY A 321 -3.16 11.64 4.22
N ALA A 322 -4.22 12.37 4.55
CA ALA A 322 -4.14 13.52 5.45
C ALA A 322 -3.67 13.14 6.87
N LEU A 323 -4.24 12.08 7.45
CA LEU A 323 -3.78 11.52 8.73
C LEU A 323 -2.33 11.06 8.65
N GLY A 324 -1.92 10.50 7.51
CA GLY A 324 -0.55 10.06 7.24
C GLY A 324 0.47 11.20 7.30
N ILE A 325 0.14 12.39 6.80
CA ILE A 325 1.00 13.58 6.89
C ILE A 325 1.27 13.91 8.36
N ILE A 326 0.23 13.96 9.18
CA ILE A 326 0.34 14.28 10.61
C ILE A 326 1.19 13.22 11.33
N MET A 327 0.96 11.94 11.03
CA MET A 327 1.69 10.83 11.64
C MET A 327 3.17 10.85 11.25
N LEU A 328 3.51 11.07 9.98
CA LEU A 328 4.90 11.17 9.52
C LEU A 328 5.63 12.36 10.14
N PHE A 329 4.97 13.50 10.23
CA PHE A 329 5.54 14.67 10.92
C PHE A 329 5.83 14.38 12.41
N THR A 330 4.90 13.71 13.08
CA THR A 330 5.08 13.28 14.48
C THR A 330 6.26 12.31 14.62
N ILE A 331 6.39 11.33 13.72
CA ILE A 331 7.50 10.36 13.71
C ILE A 331 8.83 11.07 13.50
N LYS A 332 8.90 11.97 12.52
CA LYS A 332 10.11 12.77 12.23
C LYS A 332 10.56 13.59 13.44
N ASN A 333 9.64 14.32 14.06
CA ASN A 333 9.97 15.14 15.25
C ASN A 333 10.52 14.26 16.39
N ARG A 334 9.97 13.07 16.61
CA ARG A 334 10.47 12.14 17.62
C ARG A 334 11.88 11.64 17.30
N THR A 335 12.18 11.32 16.04
CA THR A 335 13.53 10.87 15.65
C THR A 335 14.55 12.00 15.77
N THR A 336 14.21 13.22 15.37
CA THR A 336 15.10 14.38 15.45
C THR A 336 15.42 14.77 16.90
N CYS A 337 14.43 14.75 17.80
CA CYS A 337 14.66 15.02 19.23
C CYS A 337 15.68 14.06 19.86
N GLU A 338 15.62 12.77 19.50
CA GLU A 338 16.56 11.78 20.04
C GLU A 338 17.97 11.91 19.43
N GLU A 339 18.08 12.30 18.15
CA GLU A 339 19.39 12.58 17.54
C GLU A 339 20.09 13.74 18.25
N CYS A 340 19.36 14.80 18.57
CA CYS A 340 19.89 15.91 19.34
C CYS A 340 20.32 15.50 20.77
N SER A 341 19.51 14.68 21.44
CA SER A 341 19.81 14.19 22.79
C SER A 341 21.04 13.27 22.82
N CYS A 342 21.18 12.37 21.85
CA CYS A 342 22.35 11.50 21.72
C CYS A 342 23.62 12.28 21.32
N GLY A 343 23.50 13.33 20.50
CA GLY A 343 24.61 14.21 20.12
C GLY A 343 25.18 15.02 21.29
N GLN A 344 24.32 15.50 22.17
CA GLN A 344 24.75 16.25 23.38
C GLN A 344 25.43 15.33 24.41
N ASN A 345 24.98 14.11 24.61
CA ASN A 345 25.61 13.16 25.53
C ASN A 345 26.98 12.66 25.03
N SER A 346 27.23 12.65 23.73
CA SER A 346 28.55 12.31 23.17
C SER A 346 29.56 13.46 23.26
N CYS A 347 29.11 14.71 23.43
CA CYS A 347 29.98 15.86 23.71
C CYS A 347 30.38 16.02 25.20
N GLN A 348 29.63 15.40 26.12
CA GLN A 348 29.94 15.44 27.54
C GLN A 348 30.90 14.33 28.01
N LEU A 349 31.19 13.35 27.12
CA LEU A 349 32.11 12.24 27.38
C LEU A 349 33.45 12.36 26.63
N LYS A 350 33.79 13.57 26.14
CA LYS A 350 35.13 14.00 25.73
C LYS A 350 35.56 15.16 26.59
#